data_16ad69df9d1e559ca322ccb71f730f8f
#
_entry.id   16ad69df9d1e559ca322ccb71f730f8f
#
_cell.length_a   1.000
_cell.length_b   1.000
_cell.length_c   1.000
_cell.angle_alpha   90.00
_cell.angle_beta   90.00
_cell.angle_gamma   90.00
#
_symmetry.space_group_name_H-M   'P 1'
#
loop_
_entity.id
_entity.type
_entity.pdbx_description
1 polymer ?
#
loop_
_entity_poly.entity_id
_entity_poly.type
_entity_poly.pdbx_seq_one_letter_code
_entity_poly.pdbx_strand_id
1 'polypeptide(L)'
;VPKDLRKDVIIFNIGEESARVTYRENGVPYANCGKMWRSYGMRIETIAKSKNPQMVWKILDEELIQGIDAVTQRYMPKVAYISQEMGICKLIEQFNSNWNEELPADDRFDRACEFADTIFENALAEAIARVEANEIVEKAIADSTDGIMFLDKLMPFEKVLFASKNPKAKGIFFVIYQAQDKTWVCETVPTKEGGSYSRKHFPLDWLGASARLLQEITGVRTAWSCDPNGKFCTTVYKEDAIALANLVMSEE
;
A
#
# COMPACT_ATOMS: atom_id res chain seq x y z
N VAL A 1 -35.36 -11.30 14.19
CA VAL A 1 -35.17 -12.01 12.91
C VAL A 1 -36.33 -13.00 12.76
N PRO A 2 -37.10 -12.99 11.66
CA PRO A 2 -38.16 -13.95 11.39
C PRO A 2 -37.63 -15.39 11.46
N LYS A 3 -38.44 -16.34 11.98
CA LYS A 3 -38.01 -17.71 12.20
C LYS A 3 -37.60 -18.43 10.90
N ASP A 4 -38.07 -18.00 9.77
CA ASP A 4 -37.91 -18.64 8.45
C ASP A 4 -36.55 -18.33 7.79
N LEU A 5 -35.85 -17.25 8.20
CA LEU A 5 -34.53 -16.86 7.70
C LEU A 5 -33.35 -17.46 8.47
N ARG A 6 -33.62 -18.34 9.47
CA ARG A 6 -32.58 -18.82 10.39
C ARG A 6 -31.65 -19.87 9.81
N LYS A 7 -31.95 -20.47 8.67
CA LYS A 7 -31.13 -21.54 8.11
C LYS A 7 -29.90 -21.05 7.36
N ASP A 8 -29.96 -19.82 6.82
CA ASP A 8 -28.92 -19.27 5.96
C ASP A 8 -28.31 -17.96 6.51
N VAL A 9 -28.76 -17.51 7.70
CA VAL A 9 -28.26 -16.27 8.33
C VAL A 9 -27.29 -16.61 9.45
N ILE A 10 -26.05 -16.18 9.30
CA ILE A 10 -25.04 -16.22 10.36
C ILE A 10 -25.24 -14.99 11.23
N ILE A 11 -25.66 -15.19 12.49
CA ILE A 11 -25.90 -14.10 13.43
C ILE A 11 -24.64 -13.89 14.27
N PHE A 12 -24.04 -12.71 14.16
CA PHE A 12 -22.93 -12.30 14.99
C PHE A 12 -23.39 -11.32 16.08
N ASN A 13 -22.84 -11.49 17.26
CA ASN A 13 -22.99 -10.56 18.38
C ASN A 13 -24.38 -10.50 19.07
N ILE A 14 -25.04 -11.63 19.21
CA ILE A 14 -26.25 -11.71 20.04
C ILE A 14 -25.99 -12.68 21.19
N GLY A 15 -25.72 -12.14 22.40
CA GLY A 15 -25.66 -12.88 23.64
C GLY A 15 -24.41 -12.64 24.50
N GLU A 16 -24.47 -13.11 25.75
CA GLU A 16 -23.43 -12.91 26.78
C GLU A 16 -22.06 -13.52 26.45
N GLU A 17 -21.98 -14.52 25.58
CA GLU A 17 -20.71 -15.12 25.13
C GLU A 17 -19.87 -14.17 24.28
N SER A 18 -20.48 -13.12 23.69
CA SER A 18 -19.74 -12.08 22.97
C SER A 18 -19.04 -11.09 23.89
N ALA A 19 -19.30 -11.10 25.18
CA ALA A 19 -18.79 -10.14 26.17
C ALA A 19 -17.29 -10.29 26.46
N ARG A 20 -16.63 -11.40 26.08
CA ARG A 20 -15.19 -11.54 26.22
C ARG A 20 -14.48 -10.83 25.06
N VAL A 21 -13.86 -9.70 25.38
CA VAL A 21 -12.92 -9.05 24.44
C VAL A 21 -11.74 -10.00 24.24
N THR A 22 -11.52 -10.41 23.01
CA THR A 22 -10.32 -11.15 22.61
C THR A 22 -9.37 -10.19 21.91
N TYR A 23 -8.07 -10.43 22.06
CA TYR A 23 -7.02 -9.56 21.55
C TYR A 23 -6.17 -10.28 20.51
N ARG A 24 -5.63 -9.52 19.55
CA ARG A 24 -4.55 -9.97 18.68
C ARG A 24 -3.23 -10.01 19.47
N GLU A 25 -2.22 -10.65 18.93
CA GLU A 25 -0.88 -10.73 19.55
C GLU A 25 -0.27 -9.34 19.81
N ASN A 26 -0.57 -8.37 18.96
CA ASN A 26 -0.13 -6.97 19.10
C ASN A 26 -0.99 -6.13 20.07
N GLY A 27 -1.96 -6.75 20.75
CA GLY A 27 -2.81 -6.11 21.75
C GLY A 27 -4.05 -5.39 21.19
N VAL A 28 -4.26 -5.35 19.87
CA VAL A 28 -5.47 -4.76 19.29
C VAL A 28 -6.69 -5.66 19.56
N PRO A 29 -7.76 -5.13 20.17
CA PRO A 29 -8.95 -5.93 20.47
C PRO A 29 -9.71 -6.29 19.20
N TYR A 30 -10.33 -7.47 19.19
CA TYR A 30 -11.26 -7.86 18.14
C TYR A 30 -12.65 -7.26 18.38
N ALA A 31 -13.18 -6.51 17.43
CA ALA A 31 -14.60 -6.22 17.32
C ALA A 31 -15.30 -7.30 16.47
N ASN A 32 -16.55 -7.10 16.14
CA ASN A 32 -17.29 -8.08 15.32
C ASN A 32 -16.69 -8.24 13.92
N CYS A 33 -16.24 -7.15 13.31
CA CYS A 33 -15.59 -7.17 12.00
C CYS A 33 -14.40 -8.13 12.01
N GLY A 34 -13.48 -7.98 12.95
CA GLY A 34 -12.31 -8.84 13.03
C GLY A 34 -12.61 -10.28 13.45
N LYS A 35 -13.66 -10.50 14.28
CA LYS A 35 -14.12 -11.87 14.59
C LYS A 35 -14.65 -12.57 13.35
N MET A 36 -15.44 -11.88 12.52
CA MET A 36 -15.91 -12.39 11.23
C MET A 36 -14.75 -12.63 10.28
N TRP A 37 -13.85 -11.65 10.16
CA TRP A 37 -12.66 -11.76 9.34
C TRP A 37 -11.82 -12.99 9.69
N ARG A 38 -11.55 -13.20 10.97
CA ARG A 38 -10.81 -14.38 11.47
C ARG A 38 -11.49 -15.69 11.11
N SER A 39 -12.84 -15.74 11.17
CA SER A 39 -13.60 -16.97 10.96
C SER A 39 -13.87 -17.27 9.48
N TYR A 40 -14.00 -16.24 8.64
CA TYR A 40 -14.52 -16.38 7.27
C TYR A 40 -13.62 -15.74 6.21
N GLY A 41 -12.70 -14.84 6.55
CA GLY A 41 -11.88 -14.14 5.57
C GLY A 41 -11.15 -15.05 4.59
N MET A 42 -10.61 -16.16 5.09
CA MET A 42 -9.96 -17.18 4.24
C MET A 42 -10.91 -17.93 3.29
N ARG A 43 -12.22 -17.81 3.48
CA ARG A 43 -13.23 -18.44 2.60
C ARG A 43 -13.66 -17.55 1.44
N ILE A 44 -13.24 -16.30 1.44
CA ILE A 44 -13.47 -15.39 0.30
C ILE A 44 -12.75 -15.99 -0.91
N GLU A 45 -13.50 -16.25 -1.97
CA GLU A 45 -13.03 -17.00 -3.14
C GLU A 45 -11.78 -16.37 -3.77
N THR A 46 -11.77 -15.04 -3.89
CA THR A 46 -10.64 -14.28 -4.45
C THR A 46 -9.38 -14.46 -3.61
N ILE A 47 -9.51 -14.47 -2.27
CA ILE A 47 -8.39 -14.72 -1.35
C ILE A 47 -7.93 -16.17 -1.48
N ALA A 48 -8.86 -17.13 -1.42
CA ALA A 48 -8.56 -18.55 -1.48
C ALA A 48 -7.84 -18.94 -2.78
N LYS A 49 -8.13 -18.26 -3.89
CA LYS A 49 -7.50 -18.46 -5.20
C LYS A 49 -6.21 -17.66 -5.42
N SER A 50 -5.85 -16.78 -4.52
CA SER A 50 -4.61 -15.98 -4.63
C SER A 50 -3.36 -16.86 -4.48
N LYS A 51 -2.21 -16.37 -4.94
CA LYS A 51 -0.93 -17.10 -4.84
C LYS A 51 -0.53 -17.43 -3.40
N ASN A 52 -0.85 -16.55 -2.46
CA ASN A 52 -0.58 -16.73 -1.04
C ASN A 52 -1.74 -16.20 -0.20
N PRO A 53 -2.80 -17.04 0.00
CA PRO A 53 -4.00 -16.64 0.73
C PRO A 53 -3.71 -16.11 2.15
N GLN A 54 -2.78 -16.72 2.87
CA GLN A 54 -2.42 -16.33 4.24
C GLN A 54 -1.83 -14.93 4.27
N MET A 55 -0.97 -14.59 3.30
CA MET A 55 -0.36 -13.27 3.23
C MET A 55 -1.37 -12.20 2.86
N VAL A 56 -2.26 -12.47 1.89
CA VAL A 56 -3.36 -11.55 1.53
C VAL A 56 -4.26 -11.30 2.73
N TRP A 57 -4.66 -12.37 3.43
CA TRP A 57 -5.47 -12.27 4.65
C TRP A 57 -4.79 -11.41 5.71
N LYS A 58 -3.49 -11.63 5.93
CA LYS A 58 -2.71 -10.88 6.92
C LYS A 58 -2.60 -9.40 6.57
N ILE A 59 -2.31 -9.05 5.32
CA ILE A 59 -2.23 -7.65 4.86
C ILE A 59 -3.56 -6.94 5.13
N LEU A 60 -4.68 -7.54 4.76
CA LEU A 60 -6.00 -6.97 5.00
C LEU A 60 -6.34 -6.85 6.48
N ASP A 61 -5.97 -7.84 7.30
CA ASP A 61 -6.16 -7.73 8.76
C ASP A 61 -5.38 -6.52 9.31
N GLU A 62 -4.10 -6.41 8.97
CA GLU A 62 -3.20 -5.38 9.52
C GLU A 62 -3.54 -3.97 9.01
N GLU A 63 -3.90 -3.79 7.74
CA GLU A 63 -4.03 -2.48 7.12
C GLU A 63 -5.47 -1.95 7.07
N LEU A 64 -6.48 -2.81 7.23
CA LEU A 64 -7.89 -2.41 7.19
C LEU A 64 -8.66 -2.85 8.43
N ILE A 65 -8.73 -4.18 8.69
CA ILE A 65 -9.66 -4.73 9.67
C ILE A 65 -9.28 -4.34 11.11
N GLN A 66 -8.00 -4.33 11.45
CA GLN A 66 -7.53 -3.91 12.78
C GLN A 66 -7.90 -2.47 13.09
N GLY A 67 -7.82 -1.58 12.10
CA GLY A 67 -8.20 -0.18 12.27
C GLY A 67 -9.70 -0.03 12.58
N ILE A 68 -10.55 -0.77 11.88
CA ILE A 68 -12.00 -0.81 12.13
C ILE A 68 -12.30 -1.34 13.54
N ASP A 69 -11.66 -2.45 13.92
CA ASP A 69 -11.83 -3.06 15.24
C ASP A 69 -11.39 -2.10 16.35
N ALA A 70 -10.24 -1.46 16.20
CA ALA A 70 -9.70 -0.51 17.16
C ALA A 70 -10.67 0.65 17.43
N VAL A 71 -11.19 1.28 16.36
CA VAL A 71 -12.18 2.37 16.49
C VAL A 71 -13.46 1.88 17.15
N THR A 72 -13.98 0.73 16.71
CA THR A 72 -15.22 0.13 17.25
C THR A 72 -15.09 -0.18 18.75
N GLN A 73 -13.93 -0.66 19.18
CA GLN A 73 -13.63 -0.97 20.58
C GLN A 73 -13.11 0.24 21.37
N ARG A 74 -13.12 1.44 20.78
CA ARG A 74 -12.59 2.67 21.38
C ARG A 74 -11.12 2.53 21.83
N TYR A 75 -10.38 1.65 21.18
CA TYR A 75 -8.95 1.45 21.37
C TYR A 75 -8.21 2.49 20.52
N MET A 76 -7.96 3.65 21.12
CA MET A 76 -7.29 4.76 20.43
C MET A 76 -5.85 4.86 20.92
N PRO A 77 -4.84 4.74 20.06
CA PRO A 77 -3.50 5.15 20.43
C PRO A 77 -3.50 6.64 20.78
N LYS A 78 -2.74 7.04 21.79
CA LYS A 78 -2.61 8.46 22.16
C LYS A 78 -1.93 9.21 21.02
N VAL A 79 -2.69 10.02 20.30
CA VAL A 79 -2.20 10.86 19.22
C VAL A 79 -2.18 12.31 19.68
N ALA A 80 -1.07 12.99 19.44
CA ALA A 80 -0.80 14.32 19.97
C ALA A 80 -1.22 15.50 19.07
N TYR A 81 -2.13 15.30 18.10
CA TYR A 81 -2.60 16.40 17.24
C TYR A 81 -4.11 16.66 17.36
N ILE A 82 -4.48 17.90 17.11
CA ILE A 82 -5.84 18.41 17.35
C ILE A 82 -6.82 18.01 16.24
N SER A 83 -6.37 17.93 14.98
CA SER A 83 -7.20 17.48 13.86
C SER A 83 -6.95 16.01 13.57
N GLN A 84 -8.03 15.24 13.48
CA GLN A 84 -7.97 13.83 13.10
C GLN A 84 -8.39 13.68 11.65
N GLU A 85 -7.68 12.87 10.90
CA GLU A 85 -8.15 12.41 9.61
C GLU A 85 -9.45 11.63 9.78
N MET A 86 -10.38 11.78 8.83
CA MET A 86 -11.58 10.96 8.82
C MET A 86 -11.22 9.54 8.40
N GLY A 87 -11.08 8.65 9.38
CA GLY A 87 -10.95 7.22 9.11
C GLY A 87 -12.23 6.63 8.51
N ILE A 88 -12.13 5.41 7.96
CA ILE A 88 -13.23 4.72 7.26
C ILE A 88 -14.51 4.65 8.10
N CYS A 89 -14.42 4.38 9.40
CA CYS A 89 -15.60 4.34 10.28
C CYS A 89 -16.33 5.67 10.31
N LYS A 90 -15.58 6.78 10.35
CA LYS A 90 -16.17 8.13 10.34
C LYS A 90 -16.79 8.49 9.00
N LEU A 91 -16.21 8.02 7.89
CA LEU A 91 -16.78 8.19 6.56
C LEU A 91 -18.09 7.40 6.42
N ILE A 92 -18.14 6.17 6.92
CA ILE A 92 -19.36 5.36 6.93
C ILE A 92 -20.45 6.00 7.82
N GLU A 93 -20.07 6.57 8.96
CA GLU A 93 -21.01 7.31 9.83
C GLU A 93 -21.70 8.50 9.12
N GLN A 94 -21.10 9.08 8.05
CA GLN A 94 -21.72 10.15 7.28
C GLN A 94 -22.97 9.71 6.51
N PHE A 95 -23.19 8.41 6.35
CA PHE A 95 -24.43 7.88 5.77
C PHE A 95 -25.59 7.87 6.76
N ASN A 96 -25.37 8.10 8.06
CA ASN A 96 -26.45 8.25 9.02
C ASN A 96 -27.25 9.52 8.78
N SER A 97 -28.55 9.48 9.09
CA SER A 97 -29.44 10.66 8.99
C SER A 97 -29.01 11.76 9.93
N ASN A 98 -29.06 13.00 9.45
CA ASN A 98 -29.06 14.14 10.35
C ASN A 98 -30.41 14.23 11.08
N TRP A 99 -30.42 14.84 12.25
CA TRP A 99 -31.63 14.95 13.09
C TRP A 99 -32.81 15.65 12.39
N ASN A 100 -32.53 16.44 11.36
CA ASN A 100 -33.50 17.23 10.58
C ASN A 100 -33.84 16.64 9.20
N GLU A 101 -33.45 15.39 8.94
CA GLU A 101 -33.69 14.69 7.67
C GLU A 101 -34.60 13.48 7.87
N GLU A 102 -35.66 13.40 7.05
CA GLU A 102 -36.58 12.26 6.97
C GLU A 102 -36.27 11.40 5.73
N LEU A 103 -35.11 10.74 5.71
CA LEU A 103 -34.79 9.78 4.64
C LEU A 103 -34.94 8.33 5.14
N PRO A 104 -35.41 7.41 4.27
CA PRO A 104 -35.49 5.99 4.62
C PRO A 104 -34.17 5.44 5.12
N ALA A 105 -34.17 4.78 6.27
CA ALA A 105 -32.98 4.22 6.88
C ALA A 105 -32.35 3.13 6.00
N ASP A 106 -33.17 2.34 5.31
CA ASP A 106 -32.72 1.23 4.46
C ASP A 106 -31.89 1.74 3.27
N ASP A 107 -32.34 2.79 2.57
CA ASP A 107 -31.59 3.37 1.44
C ASP A 107 -30.22 3.90 1.87
N ARG A 108 -30.12 4.45 3.06
CA ARG A 108 -28.85 4.95 3.59
C ARG A 108 -27.92 3.82 4.01
N PHE A 109 -28.48 2.77 4.60
CA PHE A 109 -27.73 1.59 4.95
C PHE A 109 -27.16 0.89 3.71
N ASP A 110 -27.97 0.73 2.66
CA ASP A 110 -27.52 0.14 1.39
C ASP A 110 -26.37 0.95 0.77
N ARG A 111 -26.48 2.28 0.74
CA ARG A 111 -25.40 3.15 0.27
C ARG A 111 -24.13 3.06 1.13
N ALA A 112 -24.28 2.90 2.44
CA ALA A 112 -23.13 2.68 3.33
C ALA A 112 -22.45 1.34 3.04
N CYS A 113 -23.24 0.30 2.76
CA CYS A 113 -22.73 -1.02 2.35
C CYS A 113 -21.98 -0.95 1.02
N GLU A 114 -22.56 -0.33 -0.02
CA GLU A 114 -21.90 -0.14 -1.33
C GLU A 114 -20.56 0.60 -1.21
N PHE A 115 -20.51 1.62 -0.35
CA PHE A 115 -19.28 2.35 -0.08
C PHE A 115 -18.24 1.45 0.62
N ALA A 116 -18.65 0.71 1.65
CA ALA A 116 -17.77 -0.20 2.37
C ALA A 116 -17.25 -1.33 1.46
N ASP A 117 -18.10 -1.89 0.61
CA ASP A 117 -17.74 -2.91 -0.38
C ASP A 117 -16.68 -2.37 -1.36
N THR A 118 -16.88 -1.16 -1.88
CA THR A 118 -15.91 -0.52 -2.77
C THR A 118 -14.52 -0.37 -2.12
N ILE A 119 -14.48 0.07 -0.86
CA ILE A 119 -13.21 0.19 -0.12
C ILE A 119 -12.57 -1.18 0.11
N PHE A 120 -13.37 -2.18 0.48
CA PHE A 120 -12.88 -3.52 0.71
C PHE A 120 -12.33 -4.17 -0.56
N GLU A 121 -13.04 -4.07 -1.68
CA GLU A 121 -12.61 -4.60 -2.98
C GLU A 121 -11.28 -3.97 -3.43
N ASN A 122 -11.13 -2.65 -3.29
CA ASN A 122 -9.88 -1.96 -3.61
C ASN A 122 -8.73 -2.42 -2.72
N ALA A 123 -8.95 -2.50 -1.41
CA ALA A 123 -7.94 -2.99 -0.47
C ALA A 123 -7.53 -4.45 -0.77
N LEU A 124 -8.51 -5.29 -1.13
CA LEU A 124 -8.28 -6.68 -1.52
C LEU A 124 -7.44 -6.77 -2.80
N ALA A 125 -7.79 -6.00 -3.83
CA ALA A 125 -7.03 -5.96 -5.08
C ALA A 125 -5.58 -5.51 -4.85
N GLU A 126 -5.39 -4.49 -4.02
CA GLU A 126 -4.06 -4.00 -3.64
C GLU A 126 -3.25 -5.06 -2.88
N ALA A 127 -3.85 -5.74 -1.90
CA ALA A 127 -3.17 -6.79 -1.14
C ALA A 127 -2.73 -7.95 -2.04
N ILE A 128 -3.57 -8.36 -3.00
CA ILE A 128 -3.23 -9.39 -3.98
C ILE A 128 -2.07 -8.93 -4.86
N ALA A 129 -2.15 -7.72 -5.41
CA ALA A 129 -1.09 -7.17 -6.28
C ALA A 129 0.26 -7.09 -5.55
N ARG A 130 0.27 -6.73 -4.27
CA ARG A 130 1.48 -6.73 -3.43
C ARG A 130 2.07 -8.13 -3.28
N VAL A 131 1.24 -9.13 -3.03
CA VAL A 131 1.71 -10.52 -2.89
C VAL A 131 2.28 -11.04 -4.20
N GLU A 132 1.66 -10.70 -5.34
CA GLU A 132 2.17 -11.06 -6.66
C GLU A 132 3.49 -10.38 -6.98
N ALA A 133 3.67 -9.12 -6.57
CA ALA A 133 4.90 -8.38 -6.76
C ALA A 133 6.09 -8.97 -5.97
N ASN A 134 5.85 -9.60 -4.82
CA ASN A 134 6.91 -10.10 -3.93
C ASN A 134 7.92 -11.01 -4.66
N GLU A 135 7.44 -11.99 -5.42
CA GLU A 135 8.31 -12.93 -6.14
C GLU A 135 9.11 -12.23 -7.25
N ILE A 136 8.49 -11.28 -7.95
CA ILE A 136 9.11 -10.51 -9.03
C ILE A 136 10.22 -9.64 -8.45
N VAL A 137 9.94 -8.94 -7.36
CA VAL A 137 10.90 -8.04 -6.71
C VAL A 137 12.06 -8.83 -6.09
N GLU A 138 11.81 -9.95 -5.40
CA GLU A 138 12.89 -10.80 -4.86
C GLU A 138 13.81 -11.32 -5.96
N LYS A 139 13.26 -11.70 -7.10
CA LYS A 139 14.04 -12.07 -8.28
C LYS A 139 14.85 -10.89 -8.79
N ALA A 140 14.24 -9.71 -8.95
CA ALA A 140 14.94 -8.50 -9.39
C ALA A 140 16.07 -8.08 -8.43
N ILE A 141 15.89 -8.27 -7.11
CA ILE A 141 16.96 -8.08 -6.11
C ILE A 141 18.12 -9.05 -6.37
N ALA A 142 17.83 -10.33 -6.59
CA ALA A 142 18.84 -11.34 -6.86
C ALA A 142 19.61 -11.07 -8.18
N ASP A 143 18.92 -10.56 -9.18
CA ASP A 143 19.47 -10.24 -10.50
C ASP A 143 20.11 -8.83 -10.57
N SER A 144 19.99 -8.02 -9.49
CA SER A 144 20.56 -6.66 -9.46
C SER A 144 22.07 -6.64 -9.63
N THR A 145 22.56 -5.64 -10.33
CA THR A 145 23.99 -5.41 -10.60
C THR A 145 24.34 -3.95 -10.36
N ASP A 146 25.56 -3.71 -9.85
CA ASP A 146 26.11 -2.36 -9.68
C ASP A 146 25.20 -1.39 -8.91
N GLY A 147 24.45 -1.92 -7.93
CA GLY A 147 23.53 -1.10 -7.12
C GLY A 147 22.22 -0.72 -7.82
N ILE A 148 21.93 -1.30 -8.98
CA ILE A 148 20.72 -1.04 -9.78
C ILE A 148 19.84 -2.28 -9.83
N MET A 149 18.57 -2.12 -9.50
CA MET A 149 17.51 -3.12 -9.65
C MET A 149 16.62 -2.77 -10.83
N PHE A 150 16.25 -3.75 -11.64
CA PHE A 150 15.38 -3.56 -12.80
C PHE A 150 14.01 -4.19 -12.57
N LEU A 151 12.95 -3.45 -12.90
CA LEU A 151 11.58 -3.92 -12.93
C LEU A 151 10.97 -3.61 -14.30
N ASP A 152 10.10 -4.49 -14.81
CA ASP A 152 9.45 -4.25 -16.11
C ASP A 152 8.47 -3.07 -16.06
N LYS A 153 7.87 -2.84 -14.90
CA LYS A 153 6.94 -1.74 -14.62
C LYS A 153 6.99 -1.36 -13.14
N LEU A 154 6.44 -0.20 -12.81
CA LEU A 154 6.26 0.20 -11.40
C LEU A 154 5.41 -0.85 -10.66
N MET A 155 5.92 -1.31 -9.55
CA MET A 155 5.22 -2.19 -8.60
C MET A 155 5.69 -1.91 -7.17
N PRO A 156 4.93 -2.33 -6.13
CA PRO A 156 5.31 -2.11 -4.73
C PRO A 156 6.59 -2.87 -4.40
N PHE A 157 7.74 -2.21 -4.49
CA PHE A 157 9.06 -2.85 -4.27
C PHE A 157 9.67 -2.55 -2.89
N GLU A 158 9.38 -1.37 -2.29
CA GLU A 158 10.07 -0.94 -1.07
C GLU A 158 9.93 -1.94 0.07
N LYS A 159 8.70 -2.35 0.40
CA LYS A 159 8.43 -3.27 1.50
C LYS A 159 9.17 -4.61 1.33
N VAL A 160 9.21 -5.11 0.11
CA VAL A 160 9.94 -6.35 -0.24
C VAL A 160 11.44 -6.14 -0.11
N LEU A 161 11.95 -5.05 -0.66
CA LEU A 161 13.37 -4.71 -0.63
C LEU A 161 13.91 -4.59 0.81
N PHE A 162 13.14 -3.93 1.70
CA PHE A 162 13.56 -3.77 3.10
C PHE A 162 13.39 -5.04 3.93
N ALA A 163 12.44 -5.91 3.60
CA ALA A 163 12.23 -7.19 4.27
C ALA A 163 13.12 -8.32 3.72
N SER A 164 13.73 -8.13 2.54
CA SER A 164 14.52 -9.15 1.85
C SER A 164 15.74 -9.59 2.68
N LYS A 165 15.95 -10.89 2.72
CA LYS A 165 17.15 -11.51 3.33
C LYS A 165 18.32 -11.60 2.36
N ASN A 166 18.12 -11.23 1.09
CA ASN A 166 19.19 -11.22 0.10
C ASN A 166 20.20 -10.11 0.44
N PRO A 167 21.50 -10.42 0.57
CA PRO A 167 22.51 -9.43 0.91
C PRO A 167 22.62 -8.28 -0.11
N LYS A 168 22.28 -8.51 -1.37
CA LYS A 168 22.26 -7.48 -2.41
C LYS A 168 21.26 -6.37 -2.13
N ALA A 169 20.15 -6.65 -1.41
CA ALA A 169 19.10 -5.68 -1.14
C ALA A 169 19.63 -4.39 -0.46
N LYS A 170 20.66 -4.51 0.39
CA LYS A 170 21.27 -3.36 1.07
C LYS A 170 22.13 -2.49 0.15
N GLY A 171 22.65 -3.06 -0.92
CA GLY A 171 23.49 -2.39 -1.91
C GLY A 171 22.71 -1.82 -3.10
N ILE A 172 21.38 -1.91 -3.14
CA ILE A 172 20.58 -1.31 -4.19
C ILE A 172 20.34 0.16 -3.87
N PHE A 173 20.74 1.04 -4.77
CA PHE A 173 20.61 2.50 -4.67
C PHE A 173 19.55 3.05 -5.61
N PHE A 174 19.37 2.40 -6.77
CA PHE A 174 18.42 2.81 -7.80
C PHE A 174 17.54 1.64 -8.25
N VAL A 175 16.30 1.99 -8.59
CA VAL A 175 15.34 1.10 -9.25
C VAL A 175 14.97 1.71 -10.59
N ILE A 176 15.12 0.91 -11.67
CA ILE A 176 14.79 1.36 -13.02
C ILE A 176 13.61 0.55 -13.55
N TYR A 177 12.58 1.25 -14.00
CA TYR A 177 11.36 0.65 -14.54
C TYR A 177 10.73 1.50 -15.65
N GLN A 178 9.84 0.89 -16.44
CA GLN A 178 9.05 1.63 -17.42
C GLN A 178 7.74 2.13 -16.80
N ALA A 179 7.46 3.43 -16.94
CA ALA A 179 6.20 4.06 -16.52
C ALA A 179 5.07 3.76 -17.53
N GLN A 180 3.83 4.10 -17.18
CA GLN A 180 2.65 3.86 -18.02
C GLN A 180 2.70 4.65 -19.34
N ASP A 181 3.29 5.83 -19.34
CA ASP A 181 3.50 6.68 -20.53
C ASP A 181 4.67 6.24 -21.41
N LYS A 182 5.27 5.08 -21.10
CA LYS A 182 6.41 4.48 -21.79
C LYS A 182 7.76 5.16 -21.56
N THR A 183 7.83 6.19 -20.73
CA THR A 183 9.12 6.71 -20.27
C THR A 183 9.81 5.72 -19.32
N TRP A 184 11.12 5.84 -19.20
CA TRP A 184 11.91 5.07 -18.23
C TRP A 184 12.22 5.93 -17.04
N VAL A 185 12.03 5.36 -15.87
CA VAL A 185 12.24 6.03 -14.57
C VAL A 185 13.47 5.43 -13.92
N CYS A 186 14.36 6.29 -13.46
CA CYS A 186 15.44 5.96 -12.53
C CYS A 186 15.04 6.53 -11.16
N GLU A 187 14.61 5.68 -10.24
CA GLU A 187 14.13 6.06 -8.91
C GLU A 187 15.17 5.73 -7.85
N THR A 188 15.37 6.65 -6.90
CA THR A 188 16.27 6.45 -5.77
C THR A 188 15.63 5.57 -4.70
N VAL A 189 16.42 4.67 -4.09
CA VAL A 189 15.96 3.86 -2.96
C VAL A 189 16.10 4.65 -1.66
N PRO A 190 15.06 4.76 -0.83
CA PRO A 190 15.16 5.45 0.45
C PRO A 190 16.04 4.69 1.46
N THR A 191 16.52 5.38 2.49
CA THR A 191 17.34 4.77 3.56
C THR A 191 16.55 3.86 4.47
N LYS A 192 15.22 4.06 4.55
CA LYS A 192 14.26 3.23 5.29
C LYS A 192 12.93 3.21 4.55
N GLU A 193 12.12 2.18 4.77
CA GLU A 193 10.77 2.06 4.21
C GLU A 193 9.95 3.33 4.48
N GLY A 194 9.32 3.89 3.43
CA GLY A 194 8.55 5.13 3.51
C GLY A 194 9.37 6.38 3.88
N GLY A 195 10.70 6.29 3.83
CA GLY A 195 11.59 7.40 4.19
C GLY A 195 11.69 8.45 3.09
N SER A 196 11.99 9.70 3.49
CA SER A 196 12.22 10.82 2.57
C SER A 196 13.68 10.96 2.13
N TYR A 197 14.62 10.31 2.81
CA TYR A 197 16.05 10.38 2.51
C TYR A 197 16.48 9.16 1.69
N SER A 198 17.11 9.40 0.55
CA SER A 198 17.61 8.36 -0.34
C SER A 198 18.97 7.82 0.10
N ARG A 199 19.26 6.55 -0.23
CA ARG A 199 20.59 5.93 -0.01
C ARG A 199 21.68 6.60 -0.83
N LYS A 200 21.34 7.06 -2.04
CA LYS A 200 22.17 7.88 -2.93
C LYS A 200 21.27 8.97 -3.53
N HIS A 201 21.77 10.20 -3.63
CA HIS A 201 21.00 11.35 -4.11
C HIS A 201 21.41 11.72 -5.53
N PHE A 202 20.47 12.23 -6.32
CA PHE A 202 20.82 12.94 -7.54
C PHE A 202 21.53 14.25 -7.21
N PRO A 203 22.49 14.72 -8.04
CA PRO A 203 23.12 16.00 -7.89
C PRO A 203 22.13 17.15 -7.78
N LEU A 204 22.45 18.17 -6.97
CA LEU A 204 21.53 19.26 -6.70
C LEU A 204 21.14 20.07 -7.93
N ASP A 205 22.03 20.18 -8.90
CA ASP A 205 21.82 20.87 -10.17
C ASP A 205 20.89 20.13 -11.14
N TRP A 206 20.61 18.84 -10.87
CA TRP A 206 19.61 18.08 -11.62
C TRP A 206 18.18 18.32 -11.14
N LEU A 207 18.01 18.71 -9.87
CA LEU A 207 16.70 18.77 -9.22
C LEU A 207 15.83 19.86 -9.85
N GLY A 208 14.68 19.44 -10.39
CA GLY A 208 13.74 20.33 -11.09
C GLY A 208 14.26 20.89 -12.41
N ALA A 209 15.41 20.41 -12.91
CA ALA A 209 15.97 20.85 -14.18
C ALA A 209 15.00 20.55 -15.35
N SER A 210 14.94 21.49 -16.30
CA SER A 210 14.24 21.24 -17.57
C SER A 210 14.98 20.17 -18.39
N ALA A 211 14.28 19.53 -19.32
CA ALA A 211 14.88 18.51 -20.17
C ALA A 211 16.18 18.99 -20.84
N ARG A 212 16.16 20.22 -21.40
CA ARG A 212 17.34 20.80 -22.04
C ARG A 212 18.52 20.94 -21.08
N LEU A 213 18.28 21.49 -19.89
CA LEU A 213 19.34 21.70 -18.89
C LEU A 213 19.87 20.36 -18.39
N LEU A 214 18.98 19.39 -18.11
CA LEU A 214 19.36 18.07 -17.65
C LEU A 214 20.22 17.34 -18.68
N GLN A 215 19.90 17.45 -19.98
CA GLN A 215 20.70 16.92 -21.08
C GLN A 215 22.07 17.58 -21.19
N GLU A 216 22.14 18.91 -21.00
CA GLU A 216 23.41 19.65 -21.02
C GLU A 216 24.33 19.23 -19.86
N ILE A 217 23.79 19.08 -18.65
CA ILE A 217 24.55 18.71 -17.44
C ILE A 217 25.00 17.26 -17.50
N THR A 218 24.09 16.35 -17.85
CA THR A 218 24.35 14.91 -17.77
C THR A 218 25.00 14.33 -19.02
N GLY A 219 24.89 15.00 -20.16
CA GLY A 219 25.25 14.46 -21.47
C GLY A 219 24.29 13.35 -21.97
N VAL A 220 23.25 13.04 -21.22
CA VAL A 220 22.26 12.01 -21.56
C VAL A 220 21.18 12.61 -22.45
N ARG A 221 21.18 12.26 -23.72
CA ARG A 221 20.38 12.93 -24.76
C ARG A 221 18.88 12.88 -24.57
N THR A 222 18.36 11.85 -23.92
CA THR A 222 16.92 11.66 -23.72
C THR A 222 16.49 11.88 -22.26
N ALA A 223 17.35 12.44 -21.42
CA ALA A 223 16.96 12.88 -20.10
C ALA A 223 15.84 13.90 -20.21
N TRP A 224 14.72 13.64 -19.51
CA TRP A 224 13.49 14.41 -19.68
C TRP A 224 13.17 15.30 -18.48
N SER A 225 13.24 14.74 -17.29
CA SER A 225 12.98 15.48 -16.06
C SER A 225 13.69 14.83 -14.87
N CYS A 226 13.98 15.64 -13.86
CA CYS A 226 14.34 15.17 -12.53
C CYS A 226 13.40 15.81 -11.51
N ASP A 227 12.85 14.97 -10.63
CA ASP A 227 11.94 15.41 -9.58
C ASP A 227 12.61 16.49 -8.69
N PRO A 228 11.91 17.58 -8.35
CA PRO A 228 12.47 18.62 -7.49
C PRO A 228 12.91 18.13 -6.10
N ASN A 229 12.31 17.04 -5.61
CA ASN A 229 12.71 16.41 -4.34
C ASN A 229 13.79 15.33 -4.51
N GLY A 230 14.25 15.10 -5.75
CA GLY A 230 15.30 14.13 -6.05
C GLY A 230 14.91 12.67 -5.88
N LYS A 231 13.61 12.34 -6.02
CA LYS A 231 13.15 10.94 -5.92
C LYS A 231 13.42 10.16 -7.19
N PHE A 232 13.23 10.76 -8.35
CA PHE A 232 13.41 10.07 -9.63
C PHE A 232 13.83 11.02 -10.73
N CYS A 233 14.48 10.48 -11.75
CA CYS A 233 14.69 11.10 -13.06
C CYS A 233 14.02 10.26 -14.13
N THR A 234 13.60 10.88 -15.25
CA THR A 234 12.95 10.21 -16.37
C THR A 234 13.74 10.35 -17.66
N THR A 235 13.66 9.34 -18.50
CA THR A 235 14.30 9.29 -19.83
C THR A 235 13.37 8.63 -20.84
N VAL A 236 13.68 8.75 -22.13
CA VAL A 236 12.93 8.05 -23.20
C VAL A 236 13.38 6.60 -23.35
N TYR A 237 14.67 6.32 -23.12
CA TYR A 237 15.24 4.99 -23.30
C TYR A 237 15.79 4.42 -21.99
N LYS A 238 15.72 3.08 -21.86
CA LYS A 238 16.23 2.35 -20.70
C LYS A 238 17.72 2.59 -20.45
N GLU A 239 18.49 2.56 -21.52
CA GLU A 239 19.93 2.73 -21.49
C GLU A 239 20.32 4.11 -20.91
N ASP A 240 19.52 5.11 -21.20
CA ASP A 240 19.74 6.46 -20.70
C ASP A 240 19.36 6.59 -19.19
N ALA A 241 18.34 5.86 -18.73
CA ALA A 241 18.05 5.76 -17.30
C ALA A 241 19.20 5.06 -16.53
N ILE A 242 19.79 4.03 -17.12
CA ILE A 242 20.99 3.36 -16.58
C ILE A 242 22.18 4.32 -16.57
N ALA A 243 22.36 5.11 -17.63
CA ALA A 243 23.43 6.10 -17.71
C ALA A 243 23.32 7.16 -16.61
N LEU A 244 22.10 7.65 -16.32
CA LEU A 244 21.87 8.57 -15.19
C LEU A 244 22.26 7.94 -13.85
N ALA A 245 21.84 6.69 -13.59
CA ALA A 245 22.22 6.00 -12.36
C ALA A 245 23.74 5.83 -12.24
N ASN A 246 24.41 5.45 -13.31
CA ASN A 246 25.87 5.25 -13.34
C ASN A 246 26.64 6.57 -13.14
N LEU A 247 26.18 7.68 -13.70
CA LEU A 247 26.76 8.98 -13.42
C LEU A 247 26.76 9.29 -11.91
N VAL A 248 25.62 9.11 -11.27
CA VAL A 248 25.51 9.33 -9.81
C VAL A 248 26.36 8.33 -9.01
N MET A 249 26.47 7.08 -9.48
CA MET A 249 27.29 6.08 -8.79
C MET A 249 28.80 6.34 -8.93
N SER A 250 29.24 7.03 -9.98
CA SER A 250 30.65 7.37 -10.23
C SER A 250 31.12 8.65 -9.52
N GLU A 251 30.20 9.47 -9.02
CA GLU A 251 30.53 10.63 -8.18
C GLU A 251 30.78 10.14 -6.74
N GLU A 252 32.05 10.15 -6.31
CA GLU A 252 32.48 9.89 -4.92
C GLU A 252 32.28 11.12 -4.01
#